data_6dd0f3810282e98a3611e674de34ad12
#
_entry.id   6dd0f3810282e98a3611e674de34ad12
#
_cell.length_a   1.000
_cell.length_b   1.000
_cell.length_c   1.000
_cell.angle_alpha   90.00
_cell.angle_beta   90.00
_cell.angle_gamma   90.00
#
_symmetry.space_group_name_H-M   'P 1'
#
loop_
_entity.id
_entity.type
_entity.pdbx_description
1 polymer ?
#
loop_
_entity_poly.entity_id
_entity_poly.type
_entity_poly.pdbx_seq_one_letter_code
_entity_poly.pdbx_strand_id
1 'polypeptide(L)'
;MGKTGGTSFRVFIESNVKKHYFGYGKTHVLTHEDLDIRDPSKFTELEPKGHSVFEHFDLFSEHAPWGLHRYLKTKEYQYITMLREPVSRTISAYRYAMDRGWINEDKNIIDWFHEKENKDKKHYQINYCSGVSIDAPLEIKLDKALINLKSENFLFGLTSKYNEFVDLCCLVNDWKPQYRRINITKAKKEISKDDRKELEELLLDEINFYEEAVNIYNKKYKKVTI
;
A
#
# COMPACT_ATOMS: atom_id res chain seq x y z
N MET A 1 -2.09 0.97 0.21
CA MET A 1 -1.11 1.15 1.31
C MET A 1 -1.04 2.61 1.76
N GLY A 2 -0.89 2.84 3.07
CA GLY A 2 -0.80 4.21 3.63
C GLY A 2 0.55 4.88 3.38
N LYS A 3 0.53 6.22 3.14
CA LYS A 3 1.72 7.09 2.99
C LYS A 3 2.63 6.77 1.80
N THR A 4 2.10 6.12 0.79
CA THR A 4 2.77 5.81 -0.48
C THR A 4 2.21 6.63 -1.66
N GLY A 5 1.61 7.80 -1.41
CA GLY A 5 1.00 8.65 -2.45
C GLY A 5 -0.45 8.28 -2.79
N GLY A 6 -1.09 7.43 -1.99
CA GLY A 6 -2.43 6.89 -2.26
C GLY A 6 -3.53 7.92 -2.50
N THR A 7 -3.52 9.09 -1.82
CA THR A 7 -4.54 10.12 -2.06
C THR A 7 -4.44 10.75 -3.46
N SER A 8 -3.21 11.05 -3.89
CA SER A 8 -2.99 11.59 -5.25
C SER A 8 -3.36 10.55 -6.31
N PHE A 9 -3.00 9.30 -6.05
CA PHE A 9 -3.33 8.19 -6.93
C PHE A 9 -4.83 7.90 -6.96
N ARG A 10 -5.52 8.00 -5.82
CA ARG A 10 -6.98 7.89 -5.75
C ARG A 10 -7.68 8.89 -6.66
N VAL A 11 -7.30 10.17 -6.60
CA VAL A 11 -7.90 11.21 -7.46
C VAL A 11 -7.66 10.93 -8.95
N PHE A 12 -6.47 10.42 -9.30
CA PHE A 12 -6.19 9.97 -10.66
C PHE A 12 -7.12 8.82 -11.08
N ILE A 13 -7.34 7.82 -10.23
CA ILE A 13 -8.25 6.71 -10.54
C ILE A 13 -9.70 7.20 -10.66
N GLU A 14 -10.18 8.03 -9.70
CA GLU A 14 -11.53 8.59 -9.70
C GLU A 14 -11.85 9.32 -11.01
N SER A 15 -10.86 9.94 -11.63
CA SER A 15 -11.04 10.62 -12.92
C SER A 15 -11.17 9.66 -14.12
N ASN A 16 -10.78 8.41 -13.97
CA ASN A 16 -10.75 7.41 -15.04
C ASN A 16 -11.77 6.28 -14.86
N VAL A 17 -12.16 5.95 -13.64
CA VAL A 17 -13.07 4.84 -13.34
C VAL A 17 -14.37 5.37 -12.74
N LYS A 18 -15.50 5.08 -13.40
CA LYS A 18 -16.82 5.61 -12.99
C LYS A 18 -17.43 4.82 -11.82
N LYS A 19 -17.32 3.49 -11.87
CA LYS A 19 -17.86 2.61 -10.84
C LYS A 19 -16.73 2.17 -9.91
N HIS A 20 -16.50 2.93 -8.84
CA HIS A 20 -15.44 2.65 -7.88
C HIS A 20 -15.94 2.70 -6.44
N TYR A 21 -15.32 1.91 -5.60
CA TYR A 21 -15.50 1.93 -4.15
C TYR A 21 -14.18 2.28 -3.47
N PHE A 22 -14.22 3.22 -2.52
CA PHE A 22 -13.10 3.59 -1.68
C PHE A 22 -13.44 3.38 -0.21
N GLY A 23 -12.83 2.38 0.40
CA GLY A 23 -12.94 2.12 1.82
C GLY A 23 -11.68 2.49 2.61
N TYR A 24 -11.70 2.21 3.91
CA TYR A 24 -10.64 2.51 4.85
C TYR A 24 -10.28 1.29 5.72
N GLY A 25 -10.28 0.08 5.15
CA GLY A 25 -9.90 -1.16 5.82
C GLY A 25 -11.06 -1.87 6.52
N LYS A 26 -12.27 -1.32 6.48
CA LYS A 26 -13.49 -1.98 6.94
C LYS A 26 -14.51 -2.02 5.82
N THR A 27 -15.10 -3.17 5.57
CA THR A 27 -15.94 -3.40 4.40
C THR A 27 -17.39 -3.70 4.76
N HIS A 28 -18.03 -2.80 5.47
CA HIS A 28 -19.46 -2.91 5.75
C HIS A 28 -20.28 -3.15 4.47
N VAL A 29 -19.84 -2.58 3.33
CA VAL A 29 -20.47 -2.77 2.02
C VAL A 29 -20.41 -4.23 1.54
N LEU A 30 -19.34 -4.96 1.90
CA LEU A 30 -19.15 -6.35 1.44
C LEU A 30 -19.88 -7.37 2.29
N THR A 31 -19.95 -7.13 3.60
CA THR A 31 -20.37 -8.15 4.56
C THR A 31 -21.58 -7.75 5.38
N HIS A 32 -22.04 -6.50 5.31
CA HIS A 32 -22.97 -5.86 6.24
C HIS A 32 -22.50 -5.88 7.71
N GLU A 33 -21.24 -6.23 7.92
CA GLU A 33 -20.53 -6.24 9.19
C GLU A 33 -19.18 -5.53 9.01
N ASP A 34 -18.64 -4.98 10.10
CA ASP A 34 -17.34 -4.30 10.10
C ASP A 34 -16.20 -5.33 10.01
N LEU A 35 -15.96 -5.88 8.84
CA LEU A 35 -14.86 -6.81 8.61
C LEU A 35 -13.58 -6.04 8.28
N ASP A 36 -12.53 -6.27 9.05
CA ASP A 36 -11.20 -5.71 8.76
C ASP A 36 -10.44 -6.55 7.73
N ILE A 37 -10.49 -6.13 6.48
CA ILE A 37 -9.79 -6.81 5.37
C ILE A 37 -8.29 -6.49 5.28
N ARG A 38 -7.71 -5.84 6.25
CA ARG A 38 -6.25 -5.65 6.32
C ARG A 38 -5.51 -6.93 6.74
N ASP A 39 -6.22 -7.86 7.34
CA ASP A 39 -5.72 -9.18 7.74
C ASP A 39 -6.17 -10.26 6.74
N PRO A 40 -5.24 -10.90 6.00
CA PRO A 40 -5.57 -11.95 5.05
C PRO A 40 -6.28 -13.16 5.67
N SER A 41 -6.10 -13.42 6.98
CA SER A 41 -6.77 -14.54 7.67
C SER A 41 -8.29 -14.35 7.76
N LYS A 42 -8.77 -13.10 7.61
CA LYS A 42 -10.18 -12.73 7.61
C LYS A 42 -10.86 -12.88 6.25
N PHE A 43 -10.11 -13.14 5.19
CA PHE A 43 -10.67 -13.20 3.84
C PHE A 43 -11.67 -14.34 3.66
N THR A 44 -11.54 -15.45 4.40
CA THR A 44 -12.50 -16.56 4.37
C THR A 44 -13.91 -16.14 4.81
N GLU A 45 -14.04 -15.11 5.62
CA GLU A 45 -15.31 -14.56 6.07
C GLU A 45 -16.06 -13.83 4.94
N LEU A 46 -15.37 -13.49 3.84
CA LEU A 46 -15.96 -12.85 2.65
C LEU A 46 -16.68 -13.81 1.72
N GLU A 47 -16.33 -15.10 1.73
CA GLU A 47 -16.79 -16.06 0.72
C GLU A 47 -18.32 -16.16 0.52
N PRO A 48 -19.17 -16.16 1.55
CA PRO A 48 -20.60 -16.26 1.34
C PRO A 48 -21.29 -14.96 0.92
N LYS A 49 -20.69 -13.81 1.23
CA LYS A 49 -21.35 -12.50 1.27
C LYS A 49 -20.87 -11.54 0.19
N GLY A 50 -19.66 -11.78 -0.35
CA GLY A 50 -18.93 -10.78 -1.15
C GLY A 50 -19.31 -10.68 -2.63
N HIS A 51 -20.01 -11.67 -3.19
CA HIS A 51 -20.17 -11.77 -4.63
C HIS A 51 -20.95 -10.63 -5.28
N SER A 52 -22.04 -10.18 -4.66
CA SER A 52 -22.94 -9.21 -5.27
C SER A 52 -22.37 -7.77 -5.30
N VAL A 53 -21.42 -7.46 -4.42
CA VAL A 53 -20.90 -6.09 -4.31
C VAL A 53 -19.82 -5.83 -5.35
N PHE A 54 -18.95 -6.81 -5.63
CA PHE A 54 -17.88 -6.65 -6.62
C PHE A 54 -18.39 -6.62 -8.06
N GLU A 55 -19.54 -7.20 -8.34
CA GLU A 55 -20.23 -7.10 -9.63
C GLU A 55 -20.66 -5.67 -9.98
N HIS A 56 -20.73 -4.78 -8.98
CA HIS A 56 -21.16 -3.40 -9.14
C HIS A 56 -20.01 -2.40 -9.31
N PHE A 57 -18.76 -2.81 -9.07
CA PHE A 57 -17.60 -1.92 -9.12
C PHE A 57 -16.52 -2.43 -10.06
N ASP A 58 -16.05 -1.57 -10.94
CA ASP A 58 -14.89 -1.84 -11.81
C ASP A 58 -13.57 -1.71 -11.05
N LEU A 59 -13.57 -1.02 -9.91
CA LEU A 59 -12.42 -0.81 -9.06
C LEU A 59 -12.81 -0.85 -7.58
N PHE A 60 -11.99 -1.54 -6.81
CA PHE A 60 -12.08 -1.56 -5.36
C PHE A 60 -10.78 -1.03 -4.74
N SER A 61 -10.86 0.10 -4.04
CA SER A 61 -9.71 0.74 -3.39
C SER A 61 -9.82 0.63 -1.88
N GLU A 62 -8.95 -0.20 -1.32
CA GLU A 62 -8.86 -0.47 0.10
C GLU A 62 -7.42 -0.63 0.58
N HIS A 63 -7.24 -0.62 1.91
CA HIS A 63 -6.01 -1.06 2.56
C HIS A 63 -5.96 -2.59 2.67
N ALA A 64 -6.31 -3.30 1.59
CA ALA A 64 -6.28 -4.75 1.55
C ALA A 64 -4.92 -5.26 1.08
N PRO A 65 -4.37 -6.33 1.69
CA PRO A 65 -3.20 -7.03 1.19
C PRO A 65 -3.52 -7.84 -0.06
N TRP A 66 -2.48 -8.35 -0.71
CA TRP A 66 -2.62 -9.29 -1.83
C TRP A 66 -3.43 -10.52 -1.43
N GLY A 67 -4.19 -11.09 -2.36
CA GLY A 67 -4.90 -12.36 -2.16
C GLY A 67 -6.41 -12.24 -2.04
N LEU A 68 -6.95 -11.02 -1.87
CA LEU A 68 -8.39 -10.77 -1.77
C LEU A 68 -9.18 -11.37 -2.94
N HIS A 69 -8.64 -11.35 -4.16
CA HIS A 69 -9.27 -11.90 -5.37
C HIS A 69 -9.65 -13.38 -5.25
N ARG A 70 -8.95 -14.15 -4.43
CA ARG A 70 -9.22 -15.60 -4.23
C ARG A 70 -10.59 -15.85 -3.60
N TYR A 71 -11.06 -14.90 -2.81
CA TYR A 71 -12.32 -14.96 -2.06
C TYR A 71 -13.47 -14.24 -2.78
N LEU A 72 -13.17 -13.57 -3.89
CA LEU A 72 -14.16 -12.81 -4.66
C LEU A 72 -14.64 -13.55 -5.90
N LYS A 73 -14.18 -14.78 -6.11
CA LYS A 73 -14.48 -15.63 -7.28
C LYS A 73 -14.33 -14.91 -8.64
N THR A 74 -13.59 -13.80 -8.67
CA THR A 74 -13.27 -13.13 -9.92
C THR A 74 -12.12 -13.83 -10.62
N LYS A 75 -12.26 -14.04 -11.95
CA LYS A 75 -11.20 -14.62 -12.79
C LYS A 75 -10.26 -13.56 -13.34
N GLU A 76 -10.78 -12.36 -13.53
CA GLU A 76 -10.02 -11.21 -14.04
C GLU A 76 -9.84 -10.19 -12.92
N TYR A 77 -8.60 -9.89 -12.60
CA TYR A 77 -8.26 -8.93 -11.57
C TYR A 77 -6.90 -8.32 -11.85
N GLN A 78 -6.71 -7.10 -11.38
CA GLN A 78 -5.43 -6.42 -11.34
C GLN A 78 -5.26 -5.72 -10.00
N TYR A 79 -4.11 -5.93 -9.36
CA TYR A 79 -3.71 -5.13 -8.20
C TYR A 79 -2.87 -3.95 -8.67
N ILE A 80 -3.23 -2.78 -8.17
CA ILE A 80 -2.48 -1.55 -8.45
C ILE A 80 -2.06 -0.93 -7.13
N THR A 81 -0.75 -0.71 -6.94
CA THR A 81 -0.23 -0.13 -5.70
C THR A 81 1.02 0.72 -5.93
N MET A 82 1.42 1.46 -4.91
CA MET A 82 2.69 2.17 -4.89
C MET A 82 3.52 1.80 -3.67
N LEU A 83 4.81 1.64 -3.88
CA LEU A 83 5.81 1.47 -2.83
C LEU A 83 6.55 2.78 -2.59
N ARG A 84 7.03 2.94 -1.38
CA ARG A 84 7.84 4.09 -0.98
C ARG A 84 9.05 3.61 -0.18
N GLU A 85 10.17 4.33 -0.29
CA GLU A 85 11.34 4.11 0.54
C GLU A 85 10.91 4.07 2.03
N PRO A 86 11.29 3.01 2.79
CA PRO A 86 10.69 2.68 4.07
C PRO A 86 10.86 3.75 5.16
N VAL A 87 12.05 4.33 5.27
CA VAL A 87 12.32 5.40 6.26
C VAL A 87 11.48 6.64 5.94
N SER A 88 11.46 7.06 4.67
CA SER A 88 10.64 8.19 4.21
C SER A 88 9.16 7.95 4.38
N ARG A 89 8.68 6.70 4.20
CA ARG A 89 7.31 6.30 4.46
C ARG A 89 6.97 6.45 5.95
N THR A 90 7.84 5.94 6.81
CA THR A 90 7.68 5.95 8.27
C THR A 90 7.68 7.38 8.80
N ILE A 91 8.63 8.22 8.39
CA ILE A 91 8.65 9.64 8.73
C ILE A 91 7.36 10.34 8.27
N SER A 92 6.88 10.01 7.07
CA SER A 92 5.62 10.59 6.57
C SER A 92 4.40 10.11 7.36
N ALA A 93 4.39 8.89 7.88
CA ALA A 93 3.32 8.37 8.73
C ALA A 93 3.33 9.05 10.11
N TYR A 94 4.49 9.21 10.71
CA TYR A 94 4.68 9.93 11.96
C TYR A 94 4.21 11.39 11.86
N ARG A 95 4.68 12.13 10.86
CA ARG A 95 4.25 13.52 10.63
C ARG A 95 2.75 13.63 10.37
N TYR A 96 2.16 12.67 9.68
CA TYR A 96 0.71 12.63 9.46
C TYR A 96 -0.06 12.38 10.76
N ALA A 97 0.44 11.53 11.66
CA ALA A 97 -0.16 11.31 12.97
C ALA A 97 -0.16 12.60 13.81
N MET A 98 0.93 13.40 13.73
CA MET A 98 0.99 14.73 14.34
C MET A 98 -0.03 15.70 13.72
N ASP A 99 -0.09 15.81 12.38
CA ASP A 99 -1.04 16.68 11.67
C ASP A 99 -2.51 16.36 12.03
N ARG A 100 -2.78 15.12 12.44
CA ARG A 100 -4.11 14.67 12.86
C ARG A 100 -4.36 14.79 14.36
N GLY A 101 -3.35 15.22 15.13
CA GLY A 101 -3.44 15.29 16.58
C GLY A 101 -3.53 13.91 17.28
N TRP A 102 -3.12 12.84 16.59
CA TRP A 102 -3.10 11.49 17.17
C TRP A 102 -1.92 11.29 18.11
N ILE A 103 -0.89 12.08 17.93
CA ILE A 103 0.30 12.13 18.81
C ILE A 103 0.69 13.58 19.07
N ASN A 104 1.33 13.83 20.23
CA ASN A 104 1.84 15.14 20.58
C ASN A 104 3.07 15.51 19.75
N GLU A 105 3.30 16.80 19.60
CA GLU A 105 4.43 17.31 18.80
C GLU A 105 5.80 17.01 19.43
N ASP A 106 5.88 16.85 20.73
CA ASP A 106 7.09 16.49 21.49
C ASP A 106 7.44 15.00 21.43
N LYS A 107 6.47 14.13 21.06
CA LYS A 107 6.71 12.68 20.92
C LYS A 107 7.91 12.41 20.02
N ASN A 108 8.87 11.60 20.48
CA ASN A 108 9.99 11.14 19.64
C ASN A 108 9.50 10.10 18.61
N ILE A 109 10.12 10.06 17.42
CA ILE A 109 9.71 9.13 16.36
C ILE A 109 10.03 7.68 16.70
N ILE A 110 11.11 7.42 17.40
CA ILE A 110 11.51 6.06 17.81
C ILE A 110 10.54 5.54 18.87
N ASP A 111 10.23 6.35 19.88
CA ASP A 111 9.23 6.02 20.90
C ASP A 111 7.87 5.71 20.25
N TRP A 112 7.44 6.55 19.29
CA TRP A 112 6.22 6.32 18.55
C TRP A 112 6.27 5.04 17.70
N PHE A 113 7.40 4.72 17.12
CA PHE A 113 7.56 3.50 16.30
C PHE A 113 7.44 2.23 17.14
N HIS A 114 7.92 2.26 18.39
CA HIS A 114 7.87 1.14 19.33
C HIS A 114 6.53 0.96 20.05
N GLU A 115 5.57 1.87 19.88
CA GLU A 115 4.24 1.68 20.46
C GLU A 115 3.56 0.41 19.93
N LYS A 116 2.80 -0.26 20.79
CA LYS A 116 2.15 -1.55 20.50
C LYS A 116 1.27 -1.50 19.25
N GLU A 117 0.57 -0.40 19.03
CA GLU A 117 -0.29 -0.19 17.87
C GLU A 117 0.49 -0.07 16.56
N ASN A 118 1.80 0.08 16.64
CA ASN A 118 2.67 0.31 15.50
C ASN A 118 3.55 -0.88 15.14
N LYS A 119 3.45 -2.00 15.88
CA LYS A 119 4.30 -3.20 15.65
C LYS A 119 4.29 -3.70 14.20
N ASP A 120 3.17 -3.50 13.49
CA ASP A 120 3.03 -3.90 12.09
C ASP A 120 3.79 -2.98 11.12
N LYS A 121 4.27 -1.84 11.60
CA LYS A 121 4.97 -0.86 10.76
C LYS A 121 6.35 -1.33 10.33
N LYS A 122 6.96 -2.25 11.06
CA LYS A 122 8.29 -2.80 10.76
C LYS A 122 8.34 -3.51 9.39
N HIS A 123 7.27 -4.25 9.05
CA HIS A 123 7.19 -4.99 7.78
C HIS A 123 5.94 -4.60 6.97
N TYR A 124 5.63 -3.32 6.95
CA TYR A 124 4.36 -2.82 6.44
C TYR A 124 4.10 -3.16 4.97
N GLN A 125 5.04 -2.83 4.08
CA GLN A 125 4.87 -3.05 2.65
C GLN A 125 5.02 -4.54 2.31
N ILE A 126 5.91 -5.24 3.00
CA ILE A 126 6.06 -6.70 2.91
C ILE A 126 4.73 -7.38 3.23
N ASN A 127 4.08 -7.02 4.35
CA ASN A 127 2.80 -7.58 4.77
C ASN A 127 1.71 -7.40 3.69
N TYR A 128 1.59 -6.20 3.13
CA TYR A 128 0.60 -5.92 2.08
C TYR A 128 0.89 -6.64 0.77
N CYS A 129 2.15 -6.74 0.38
CA CYS A 129 2.54 -7.40 -0.87
C CYS A 129 2.52 -8.92 -0.77
N SER A 130 2.75 -9.48 0.42
CA SER A 130 2.82 -10.94 0.61
C SER A 130 1.45 -11.62 0.51
N GLY A 131 0.42 -11.02 1.09
CA GLY A 131 -0.92 -11.59 1.18
C GLY A 131 -1.01 -12.85 2.03
N VAL A 132 -0.09 -13.00 3.00
CA VAL A 132 -0.14 -14.04 4.04
C VAL A 132 -0.38 -13.40 5.40
N SER A 133 -0.74 -14.22 6.39
CA SER A 133 -1.00 -13.74 7.75
C SER A 133 0.14 -12.86 8.26
N ILE A 134 -0.22 -11.84 9.05
CA ILE A 134 0.75 -10.95 9.68
C ILE A 134 1.68 -11.69 10.64
N ASP A 135 1.21 -12.79 11.22
CA ASP A 135 1.97 -13.65 12.14
C ASP A 135 2.85 -14.70 11.42
N ALA A 136 2.79 -14.77 10.09
CA ALA A 136 3.64 -15.68 9.32
C ALA A 136 5.13 -15.31 9.47
N PRO A 137 6.05 -16.29 9.40
CA PRO A 137 7.50 -16.05 9.40
C PRO A 137 7.89 -15.01 8.33
N LEU A 138 8.85 -14.13 8.68
CA LEU A 138 9.27 -13.05 7.80
C LEU A 138 9.78 -13.56 6.44
N GLU A 139 10.56 -14.63 6.44
CA GLU A 139 11.08 -15.25 5.21
C GLU A 139 9.98 -15.68 4.25
N ILE A 140 8.87 -16.25 4.77
CA ILE A 140 7.70 -16.62 3.97
C ILE A 140 7.01 -15.37 3.41
N LYS A 141 6.89 -14.32 4.23
CA LYS A 141 6.31 -13.05 3.78
C LYS A 141 7.16 -12.40 2.69
N LEU A 142 8.48 -12.37 2.84
CA LEU A 142 9.40 -11.80 1.85
C LEU A 142 9.32 -12.56 0.53
N ASP A 143 9.44 -13.89 0.56
CA ASP A 143 9.36 -14.72 -0.64
C ASP A 143 8.04 -14.49 -1.38
N LYS A 144 6.89 -14.56 -0.68
CA LYS A 144 5.59 -14.33 -1.28
C LYS A 144 5.42 -12.91 -1.83
N ALA A 145 5.91 -11.89 -1.11
CA ALA A 145 5.85 -10.51 -1.57
C ALA A 145 6.63 -10.32 -2.88
N LEU A 146 7.83 -10.85 -2.98
CA LEU A 146 8.67 -10.76 -4.18
C LEU A 146 8.09 -11.56 -5.37
N ILE A 147 7.50 -12.73 -5.11
CA ILE A 147 6.77 -13.50 -6.14
C ILE A 147 5.58 -12.69 -6.65
N ASN A 148 4.78 -12.12 -5.75
CA ASN A 148 3.60 -11.36 -6.13
C ASN A 148 3.94 -10.10 -6.94
N LEU A 149 5.01 -9.36 -6.60
CA LEU A 149 5.47 -8.20 -7.36
C LEU A 149 5.87 -8.55 -8.80
N LYS A 150 6.30 -9.78 -9.05
CA LYS A 150 6.65 -10.27 -10.40
C LYS A 150 5.42 -10.69 -11.20
N SER A 151 4.27 -10.93 -10.55
CA SER A 151 3.02 -11.34 -11.22
C SER A 151 2.55 -10.29 -12.23
N GLU A 152 2.05 -10.73 -13.38
CA GLU A 152 1.48 -9.85 -14.41
C GLU A 152 0.28 -9.06 -13.90
N ASN A 153 -0.50 -9.67 -12.99
CA ASN A 153 -1.67 -9.05 -12.38
C ASN A 153 -1.32 -8.08 -11.23
N PHE A 154 -0.04 -7.83 -10.96
CA PHE A 154 0.42 -6.90 -9.94
C PHE A 154 1.14 -5.71 -10.58
N LEU A 155 0.41 -4.64 -10.82
CA LEU A 155 0.95 -3.38 -11.29
C LEU A 155 1.39 -2.54 -10.08
N PHE A 156 2.66 -2.21 -9.98
CA PHE A 156 3.14 -1.39 -8.88
C PHE A 156 4.07 -0.28 -9.35
N GLY A 157 4.04 0.83 -8.65
CA GLY A 157 4.90 1.98 -8.88
C GLY A 157 5.75 2.33 -7.68
N LEU A 158 6.70 3.22 -7.90
CA LEU A 158 7.52 3.82 -6.84
C LEU A 158 7.07 5.25 -6.62
N THR A 159 6.91 5.67 -5.35
CA THR A 159 6.48 7.05 -5.04
C THR A 159 7.47 8.10 -5.60
N SER A 160 8.75 7.77 -5.71
CA SER A 160 9.79 8.60 -6.34
C SER A 160 9.60 8.76 -7.85
N LYS A 161 8.90 7.81 -8.49
CA LYS A 161 8.60 7.76 -9.93
C LYS A 161 7.10 7.86 -10.20
N TYR A 162 6.40 8.73 -9.45
CA TYR A 162 4.94 8.83 -9.49
C TYR A 162 4.39 9.08 -10.89
N ASN A 163 4.98 10.04 -11.63
CA ASN A 163 4.49 10.40 -12.97
C ASN A 163 4.68 9.22 -13.95
N GLU A 164 5.86 8.58 -13.94
CA GLU A 164 6.12 7.38 -14.74
C GLU A 164 5.10 6.26 -14.45
N PHE A 165 4.70 6.14 -13.18
CA PHE A 165 3.68 5.15 -12.80
C PHE A 165 2.27 5.52 -13.26
N VAL A 166 1.91 6.80 -13.25
CA VAL A 166 0.65 7.28 -13.85
C VAL A 166 0.63 6.96 -15.35
N ASP A 167 1.71 7.24 -16.07
CA ASP A 167 1.84 6.94 -17.50
C ASP A 167 1.70 5.43 -17.78
N LEU A 168 2.34 4.60 -16.96
CA LEU A 168 2.22 3.14 -17.04
C LEU A 168 0.77 2.68 -16.84
N CYS A 169 0.07 3.22 -15.82
CA CYS A 169 -1.33 2.91 -15.59
C CYS A 169 -2.22 3.32 -16.77
N CYS A 170 -1.95 4.48 -17.37
CA CYS A 170 -2.67 4.95 -18.55
C CYS A 170 -2.50 4.01 -19.73
N LEU A 171 -1.26 3.57 -19.98
CA LEU A 171 -0.95 2.66 -21.09
C LEU A 171 -1.63 1.29 -20.90
N VAL A 172 -1.58 0.73 -19.68
CA VAL A 172 -2.12 -0.61 -19.41
C VAL A 172 -3.65 -0.64 -19.39
N ASN A 173 -4.30 0.45 -18.94
CA ASN A 173 -5.74 0.49 -18.72
C ASN A 173 -6.50 1.44 -19.69
N ASP A 174 -5.83 2.01 -20.69
CA ASP A 174 -6.41 3.03 -21.58
C ASP A 174 -6.99 4.23 -20.80
N TRP A 175 -6.27 4.69 -19.77
CA TRP A 175 -6.66 5.81 -18.92
C TRP A 175 -6.04 7.12 -19.39
N LYS A 176 -6.65 8.24 -18.97
CA LYS A 176 -6.11 9.58 -19.25
C LYS A 176 -5.19 10.04 -18.11
N PRO A 177 -4.00 10.56 -18.39
CA PRO A 177 -3.04 10.96 -17.36
C PRO A 177 -3.56 12.15 -16.55
N GLN A 178 -3.34 12.12 -15.24
CA GLN A 178 -3.61 13.21 -14.32
C GLN A 178 -2.52 13.27 -13.25
N TYR A 179 -1.61 14.24 -13.37
CA TYR A 179 -0.46 14.41 -12.48
C TYR A 179 -0.78 15.42 -11.36
N ARG A 180 -1.50 14.99 -10.34
CA ARG A 180 -1.79 15.83 -9.18
C ARG A 180 -1.06 15.30 -7.95
N ARG A 181 -0.33 16.19 -7.27
CA ARG A 181 0.24 15.91 -5.94
C ARG A 181 -0.67 16.58 -4.90
N ILE A 182 -1.42 15.77 -4.19
CA ILE A 182 -2.36 16.17 -3.14
C ILE A 182 -1.83 15.64 -1.80
N ASN A 183 -2.19 16.28 -0.69
CA ASN A 183 -1.78 15.91 0.67
C ASN A 183 -0.26 15.97 0.93
N ILE A 184 0.30 17.17 0.80
CA ILE A 184 1.60 17.45 1.38
C ILE A 184 1.38 17.57 2.90
N THR A 185 2.01 16.70 3.69
CA THR A 185 2.01 16.76 5.15
C THR A 185 2.53 18.12 5.61
N LYS A 186 1.80 18.81 6.46
CA LYS A 186 2.14 20.17 6.92
C LYS A 186 3.19 20.14 8.01
N ALA A 187 3.16 19.14 8.90
CA ALA A 187 4.16 19.00 9.96
C ALA A 187 5.57 18.86 9.38
N LYS A 188 6.44 19.76 9.79
CA LYS A 188 7.84 19.82 9.33
C LYS A 188 8.83 19.42 10.41
N LYS A 189 8.38 18.66 11.44
CA LYS A 189 9.28 18.24 12.52
C LYS A 189 10.53 17.58 11.89
N GLU A 190 11.68 18.11 12.22
CA GLU A 190 12.95 17.56 11.81
C GLU A 190 13.21 16.25 12.55
N ILE A 191 13.76 15.30 11.85
CA ILE A 191 14.18 14.02 12.39
C ILE A 191 15.69 14.08 12.52
N SER A 192 16.20 13.81 13.72
CA SER A 192 17.63 13.81 13.97
C SER A 192 18.37 12.79 13.10
N LYS A 193 19.66 12.95 12.92
CA LYS A 193 20.49 11.97 12.21
C LYS A 193 20.52 10.63 12.93
N ASP A 194 20.53 10.67 14.26
CA ASP A 194 20.56 9.47 15.11
C ASP A 194 19.23 8.72 15.02
N ASP A 195 18.08 9.41 15.16
CA ASP A 195 16.75 8.80 14.96
C ASP A 195 16.61 8.19 13.57
N ARG A 196 17.14 8.86 12.54
CA ARG A 196 17.10 8.33 11.17
C ARG A 196 17.93 7.06 11.04
N LYS A 197 19.14 7.04 11.60
CA LYS A 197 20.00 5.85 11.60
C LYS A 197 19.34 4.68 12.34
N GLU A 198 18.73 4.94 13.49
CA GLU A 198 18.01 3.93 14.24
C GLU A 198 16.79 3.39 13.45
N LEU A 199 16.05 4.27 12.75
CA LEU A 199 14.98 3.81 11.85
C LEU A 199 15.50 2.96 10.69
N GLU A 200 16.67 3.26 10.14
CA GLU A 200 17.30 2.45 9.08
C GLU A 200 17.64 1.05 9.61
N GLU A 201 18.16 0.94 10.83
CA GLU A 201 18.44 -0.35 11.48
C GLU A 201 17.14 -1.12 11.77
N LEU A 202 16.11 -0.46 12.31
CA LEU A 202 14.81 -1.06 12.62
C LEU A 202 14.06 -1.54 11.38
N LEU A 203 14.25 -0.88 10.24
CA LEU A 203 13.54 -1.13 8.98
C LEU A 203 14.39 -1.91 7.95
N LEU A 204 15.51 -2.50 8.35
CA LEU A 204 16.45 -3.12 7.42
C LEU A 204 15.79 -4.14 6.48
N ASP A 205 14.89 -4.98 6.99
CA ASP A 205 14.18 -5.97 6.17
C ASP A 205 13.27 -5.30 5.11
N GLU A 206 12.57 -4.22 5.50
CA GLU A 206 11.74 -3.42 4.58
C GLU A 206 12.59 -2.69 3.55
N ILE A 207 13.78 -2.22 3.93
CA ILE A 207 14.73 -1.54 3.02
C ILE A 207 15.22 -2.55 1.98
N ASN A 208 15.69 -3.72 2.40
CA ASN A 208 16.14 -4.77 1.50
C ASN A 208 15.02 -5.21 0.54
N PHE A 209 13.79 -5.40 1.05
CA PHE A 209 12.63 -5.67 0.22
C PHE A 209 12.36 -4.55 -0.80
N TYR A 210 12.44 -3.28 -0.39
CA TYR A 210 12.21 -2.14 -1.28
C TYR A 210 13.28 -2.05 -2.38
N GLU A 211 14.54 -2.32 -2.07
CA GLU A 211 15.63 -2.37 -3.05
C GLU A 211 15.39 -3.46 -4.10
N GLU A 212 14.99 -4.65 -3.68
CA GLU A 212 14.58 -5.72 -4.60
C GLU A 212 13.34 -5.34 -5.42
N ALA A 213 12.36 -4.67 -4.81
CA ALA A 213 11.20 -4.16 -5.54
C ALA A 213 11.61 -3.12 -6.60
N VAL A 214 12.58 -2.25 -6.32
CA VAL A 214 13.15 -1.32 -7.32
C VAL A 214 13.81 -2.09 -8.48
N ASN A 215 14.56 -3.14 -8.19
CA ASN A 215 15.17 -4.00 -9.19
C ASN A 215 14.10 -4.69 -10.07
N ILE A 216 13.03 -5.21 -9.45
CA ILE A 216 11.89 -5.80 -10.18
C ILE A 216 11.20 -4.75 -11.03
N TYR A 217 10.91 -3.56 -10.49
CA TYR A 217 10.31 -2.45 -11.21
C TYR A 217 11.09 -2.10 -12.47
N ASN A 218 12.39 -1.88 -12.33
CA ASN A 218 13.25 -1.52 -13.46
C ASN A 218 13.30 -2.62 -14.53
N LYS A 219 13.29 -3.90 -14.16
CA LYS A 219 13.27 -5.03 -15.12
C LYS A 219 11.91 -5.18 -15.77
N LYS A 220 10.82 -5.12 -14.98
CA LYS A 220 9.45 -5.37 -15.43
C LYS A 220 8.96 -4.29 -16.39
N TYR A 221 9.32 -3.03 -16.16
CA TYR A 221 8.81 -1.89 -16.90
C TYR A 221 9.85 -1.22 -17.83
N LYS A 222 11.03 -1.80 -17.96
CA LYS A 222 12.11 -1.28 -18.83
C LYS A 222 11.69 -1.04 -20.28
N LYS A 223 10.73 -1.82 -20.79
CA LYS A 223 10.23 -1.74 -22.16
C LYS A 223 9.08 -0.74 -22.35
N VAL A 224 8.57 -0.19 -21.26
CA VAL A 224 7.40 0.71 -21.25
C VAL A 224 7.83 2.18 -21.18
N THR A 225 9.09 2.45 -20.88
CA THR A 225 9.64 3.80 -20.88
C THR A 225 9.90 4.19 -22.35
N ILE A 226 8.99 4.97 -22.89
CA ILE A 226 9.09 5.66 -24.19
C ILE A 226 9.96 6.89 -24.02
#